data_622d414b81d4209e9c138423e2e40d84
#
_entry.id   622d414b81d4209e9c138423e2e40d84
#
_cell.length_a   1.000
_cell.length_b   1.000
_cell.length_c   1.000
_cell.angle_alpha   90.00
_cell.angle_beta   90.00
_cell.angle_gamma   90.00
#
_symmetry.space_group_name_H-M   'P 1'
#
loop_
_entity.id
_entity.type
_entity.pdbx_description
1 polymer ?
#
loop_
_entity_poly.entity_id
_entity_poly.type
_entity_poly.pdbx_seq_one_letter_code
_entity_poly.pdbx_strand_id
1 'polypeptide(L)'
;MNHQPTTFPYPLPELDLSAPFEQYQARVVADWVDGNGHMNMAYYMVAFDKASDVLLEQLGLSWAYTEHKLGMLFVLEAHINYERELREAEPIRVASQIVD
;
A
#
# COMPACT_ATOMS: atom_id res chain seq x y z
N MET A 1 19.89 -25.00 9.45
CA MET A 1 20.01 -23.69 10.08
C MET A 1 18.88 -23.51 11.06
N ASN A 2 19.23 -23.20 12.30
CA ASN A 2 18.19 -22.97 13.31
C ASN A 2 17.55 -21.61 13.08
N HIS A 3 16.29 -21.65 12.70
CA HIS A 3 15.52 -20.44 12.54
C HIS A 3 14.67 -20.25 13.79
N GLN A 4 14.97 -19.24 14.58
CA GLN A 4 14.16 -18.93 15.74
C GLN A 4 13.06 -17.96 15.34
N PRO A 5 11.84 -18.14 15.86
CA PRO A 5 10.76 -17.20 15.58
C PRO A 5 11.16 -15.80 16.03
N THR A 6 10.88 -14.83 15.19
CA THR A 6 11.06 -13.43 15.56
C THR A 6 10.02 -13.04 16.59
N THR A 7 10.46 -12.53 17.72
CA THR A 7 9.57 -12.01 18.74
C THR A 7 9.43 -10.51 18.54
N PHE A 8 8.21 -10.08 18.24
CA PHE A 8 7.94 -8.66 18.06
C PHE A 8 7.64 -8.01 19.42
N PRO A 9 8.09 -6.77 19.61
CA PRO A 9 7.83 -6.05 20.86
C PRO A 9 6.41 -5.49 20.97
N TYR A 10 5.54 -5.81 20.03
CA TYR A 10 4.13 -5.40 20.00
C TYR A 10 3.30 -6.53 19.38
N PRO A 11 1.99 -6.59 19.71
CA PRO A 11 1.12 -7.60 19.12
C PRO A 11 1.01 -7.44 17.60
N LEU A 12 1.00 -8.57 16.88
CA LEU A 12 0.74 -8.60 15.44
C LEU A 12 -0.72 -8.99 15.21
N PRO A 13 -1.38 -8.38 14.21
CA PRO A 13 -2.74 -8.77 13.86
C PRO A 13 -2.78 -10.15 13.21
N GLU A 14 -3.91 -10.83 13.36
CA GLU A 14 -4.19 -12.01 12.58
C GLU A 14 -4.74 -11.58 11.23
N LEU A 15 -4.17 -12.11 10.16
CA LEU A 15 -4.53 -11.75 8.80
C LEU A 15 -4.76 -12.99 7.95
N ASP A 16 -5.77 -12.92 7.10
CA ASP A 16 -5.97 -13.90 6.05
C ASP A 16 -5.20 -13.43 4.80
N LEU A 17 -4.03 -14.01 4.58
CA LEU A 17 -3.18 -13.65 3.45
C LEU A 17 -3.66 -14.26 2.13
N SER A 18 -4.69 -15.10 2.15
CA SER A 18 -5.26 -15.68 0.93
C SER A 18 -6.22 -14.72 0.22
N ALA A 19 -6.70 -13.70 0.91
CA ALA A 19 -7.63 -12.72 0.36
C ALA A 19 -6.92 -11.39 0.09
N PRO A 20 -7.33 -10.63 -0.93
CA PRO A 20 -6.79 -9.30 -1.15
C PRO A 20 -7.11 -8.34 0.00
N PHE A 21 -6.21 -7.40 0.23
CA PHE A 21 -6.42 -6.30 1.18
C PHE A 21 -7.08 -5.14 0.45
N GLU A 22 -8.21 -4.68 0.95
CA GLU A 22 -9.02 -3.64 0.30
C GLU A 22 -9.37 -2.48 1.24
N GLN A 23 -8.59 -2.27 2.29
CA GLN A 23 -8.89 -1.25 3.28
C GLN A 23 -8.64 0.17 2.80
N TYR A 24 -7.79 0.36 1.80
CA TYR A 24 -7.53 1.71 1.31
C TYR A 24 -8.59 2.12 0.31
N GLN A 25 -9.32 3.17 0.65
CA GLN A 25 -10.31 3.80 -0.21
C GLN A 25 -10.13 5.30 -0.16
N ALA A 26 -10.25 5.96 -1.29
CA ALA A 26 -10.09 7.39 -1.40
C ALA A 26 -10.90 7.93 -2.57
N ARG A 27 -10.80 9.22 -2.81
CA ARG A 27 -11.33 9.85 -4.01
C ARG A 27 -10.22 10.62 -4.68
N VAL A 28 -10.29 10.72 -5.99
CA VAL A 28 -9.34 11.52 -6.75
C VAL A 28 -9.53 12.97 -6.37
N VAL A 29 -8.50 13.57 -5.77
CA VAL A 29 -8.52 14.97 -5.37
C VAL A 29 -8.08 15.86 -6.53
N ALA A 30 -8.50 17.14 -6.49
CA ALA A 30 -8.21 18.09 -7.55
C ALA A 30 -6.71 18.21 -7.84
N ASP A 31 -5.88 18.17 -6.80
CA ASP A 31 -4.43 18.29 -6.94
C ASP A 31 -3.79 17.13 -7.73
N TRP A 32 -4.50 16.04 -7.90
CA TRP A 32 -4.02 14.87 -8.64
C TRP A 32 -4.39 14.92 -10.12
N VAL A 33 -5.21 15.88 -10.51
CA VAL A 33 -5.74 15.99 -11.87
C VAL A 33 -4.89 16.95 -12.68
N ASP A 34 -4.51 16.55 -13.88
CA ASP A 34 -3.73 17.37 -14.77
C ASP A 34 -4.62 18.21 -15.71
N GLY A 35 -3.98 18.96 -16.62
CA GLY A 35 -4.69 19.82 -17.56
C GLY A 35 -5.65 19.13 -18.51
N ASN A 36 -5.55 17.79 -18.62
CA ASN A 36 -6.47 17.01 -19.44
C ASN A 36 -7.72 16.55 -18.70
N GLY A 37 -7.84 16.91 -17.43
CA GLY A 37 -8.98 16.53 -16.61
C GLY A 37 -8.93 15.11 -16.07
N HIS A 38 -7.80 14.44 -16.17
CA HIS A 38 -7.61 13.07 -15.71
C HIS A 38 -6.55 13.00 -14.63
N MET A 39 -6.66 12.01 -13.76
CA MET A 39 -5.65 11.77 -12.75
C MET A 39 -4.30 11.55 -13.41
N ASN A 40 -3.33 12.38 -13.03
CA ASN A 40 -1.98 12.28 -13.56
C ASN A 40 -1.34 10.94 -13.20
N MET A 41 -0.59 10.38 -14.13
CA MET A 41 0.01 9.04 -13.96
C MET A 41 0.83 8.88 -12.68
N ALA A 42 1.49 9.93 -12.23
CA ALA A 42 2.31 9.85 -11.02
C ALA A 42 1.48 9.60 -9.77
N TYR A 43 0.24 10.04 -9.74
CA TYR A 43 -0.61 9.90 -8.56
C TYR A 43 -1.22 8.52 -8.40
N TYR A 44 -1.22 7.71 -9.46
CA TYR A 44 -1.53 6.28 -9.31
C TYR A 44 -0.50 5.63 -8.39
N MET A 45 0.77 5.97 -8.55
CA MET A 45 1.82 5.46 -7.67
C MET A 45 1.64 5.99 -6.23
N VAL A 46 1.23 7.23 -6.08
CA VAL A 46 0.92 7.80 -4.75
C VAL A 46 -0.20 7.01 -4.08
N ALA A 47 -1.27 6.69 -4.82
CA ALA A 47 -2.37 5.90 -4.28
C ALA A 47 -1.90 4.49 -3.87
N PHE A 48 -1.09 3.85 -4.70
CA PHE A 48 -0.53 2.54 -4.37
C PHE A 48 0.38 2.61 -3.15
N ASP A 49 1.17 3.66 -3.02
CA ASP A 49 2.04 3.86 -1.88
C ASP A 49 1.23 4.01 -0.58
N LYS A 50 0.18 4.82 -0.62
CA LYS A 50 -0.72 4.98 0.53
C LYS A 50 -1.42 3.67 0.89
N ALA A 51 -1.86 2.91 -0.11
CA ALA A 51 -2.46 1.60 0.12
C ALA A 51 -1.46 0.61 0.72
N SER A 52 -0.21 0.68 0.28
CA SER A 52 0.86 -0.15 0.84
C SER A 52 1.12 0.18 2.30
N ASP A 53 1.06 1.46 2.67
CA ASP A 53 1.21 1.86 4.07
C ASP A 53 0.12 1.25 4.95
N VAL A 54 -1.12 1.23 4.47
CA VAL A 54 -2.23 0.60 5.19
C VAL A 54 -2.00 -0.90 5.34
N LEU A 55 -1.56 -1.55 4.27
CA LEU A 55 -1.25 -2.98 4.30
C LEU A 55 -0.12 -3.27 5.28
N LEU A 56 0.97 -2.51 5.23
CA LEU A 56 2.11 -2.70 6.13
C LEU A 56 1.71 -2.47 7.59
N GLU A 57 0.84 -1.51 7.85
CA GLU A 57 0.30 -1.29 9.19
C GLU A 57 -0.41 -2.54 9.71
N GLN A 58 -1.22 -3.17 8.87
CA GLN A 58 -1.94 -4.38 9.25
C GLN A 58 -1.03 -5.58 9.42
N LEU A 59 0.08 -5.61 8.69
CA LEU A 59 1.08 -6.67 8.84
C LEU A 59 2.01 -6.45 10.04
N GLY A 60 1.90 -5.31 10.71
CA GLY A 60 2.80 -4.97 11.82
C GLY A 60 4.20 -4.55 11.36
N LEU A 61 4.35 -4.18 10.10
CA LEU A 61 5.63 -3.85 9.48
C LEU A 61 5.77 -2.35 9.15
N SER A 62 4.92 -1.52 9.74
CA SER A 62 4.91 -0.09 9.47
C SER A 62 5.89 0.67 10.37
N TRP A 63 5.51 1.84 10.80
CA TRP A 63 6.35 2.73 11.59
C TRP A 63 6.86 2.07 12.89
N ALA A 64 6.03 1.31 13.59
CA ALA A 64 6.44 0.66 14.85
C ALA A 64 7.59 -0.32 14.60
N TYR A 65 7.54 -1.07 13.50
CA TYR A 65 8.60 -2.00 13.11
C TYR A 65 9.93 -1.26 12.92
N THR A 66 9.90 -0.15 12.20
CA THR A 66 11.08 0.68 11.95
C THR A 66 11.58 1.36 13.23
N GLU A 67 10.66 1.88 14.04
CA GLU A 67 10.97 2.55 15.30
C GLU A 67 11.68 1.63 16.28
N HIS A 68 11.29 0.35 16.31
CA HIS A 68 11.96 -0.65 17.13
C HIS A 68 13.25 -1.19 16.50
N LYS A 69 13.68 -0.61 15.38
CA LYS A 69 14.92 -0.96 14.67
C LYS A 69 14.94 -2.42 14.21
N LEU A 70 13.78 -2.97 13.91
CA LEU A 70 13.66 -4.33 13.36
C LEU A 70 13.97 -4.37 11.87
N GLY A 71 13.86 -3.23 11.19
CA GLY A 71 14.14 -3.10 9.78
C GLY A 71 13.28 -2.04 9.13
N MET A 72 13.38 -1.92 7.83
CA MET A 72 12.54 -1.05 7.02
C MET A 72 12.28 -1.71 5.68
N LEU A 73 11.19 -1.30 5.04
CA LEU A 73 10.81 -1.79 3.73
C LEU A 73 10.84 -0.65 2.73
N PHE A 74 11.40 -0.92 1.57
CA PHE A 74 11.37 0.03 0.46
C PHE A 74 11.26 -0.72 -0.86
N VAL A 75 10.70 -0.02 -1.85
CA VAL A 75 10.44 -0.60 -3.16
C VAL A 75 11.73 -0.66 -3.96
N LEU A 76 12.04 -1.82 -4.51
CA LEU A 76 13.18 -2.01 -5.40
C LEU A 76 12.75 -1.90 -6.87
N GLU A 77 11.53 -2.29 -7.19
CA GLU A 77 11.05 -2.32 -8.56
C GLU A 77 9.53 -2.21 -8.56
N ALA A 78 8.99 -1.54 -9.55
CA ALA A 78 7.54 -1.43 -9.74
C ALA A 78 7.20 -1.53 -11.22
N HIS A 79 6.05 -2.14 -11.52
CA HIS A 79 5.50 -2.24 -12.86
C HIS A 79 4.03 -1.86 -12.80
N ILE A 80 3.60 -0.90 -13.63
CA ILE A 80 2.23 -0.38 -13.61
C ILE A 80 1.64 -0.47 -15.01
N ASN A 81 0.42 -1.03 -15.09
CA ASN A 81 -0.40 -1.00 -16.30
C ASN A 81 -1.55 -0.02 -16.08
N TYR A 82 -1.75 0.88 -17.02
CA TYR A 82 -2.81 1.88 -16.97
C TYR A 82 -3.90 1.45 -17.95
N GLU A 83 -5.02 1.00 -17.42
CA GLU A 83 -6.09 0.43 -18.22
C GLU A 83 -7.28 1.37 -18.41
N ARG A 84 -7.45 2.35 -17.50
CA ARG A 84 -8.56 3.27 -17.50
C ARG A 84 -8.16 4.59 -16.84
N GLU A 85 -8.70 5.67 -17.37
CA GLU A 85 -8.52 6.99 -16.78
C GLU A 85 -9.43 7.19 -15.56
N LEU A 86 -8.95 7.99 -14.63
CA LEU A 86 -9.74 8.42 -13.47
C LEU A 86 -9.86 9.95 -13.50
N ARG A 87 -11.02 10.43 -13.11
CA ARG A 87 -11.33 11.86 -13.07
C ARG A 87 -11.48 12.33 -11.63
N GLU A 88 -11.50 13.66 -11.45
CA GLU A 88 -11.69 14.25 -10.14
C GLU A 88 -12.96 13.72 -9.47
N ALA A 89 -12.88 13.52 -8.16
CA ALA A 89 -13.94 13.03 -7.30
C ALA A 89 -14.34 11.56 -7.50
N GLU A 90 -13.81 10.87 -8.52
CA GLU A 90 -14.07 9.43 -8.65
C GLU A 90 -13.55 8.66 -7.45
N PRO A 91 -14.32 7.70 -6.95
CA PRO A 91 -13.83 6.85 -5.86
C PRO A 91 -12.76 5.89 -6.37
N ILE A 92 -11.75 5.68 -5.56
CA ILE A 92 -10.74 4.66 -5.82
C ILE A 92 -10.68 3.69 -4.64
N ARG A 93 -10.52 2.43 -4.97
CA ARG A 93 -10.26 1.37 -4.03
C ARG A 93 -9.05 0.62 -4.51
N VAL A 94 -8.09 0.41 -3.63
CA VAL A 94 -6.91 -0.37 -3.96
C VAL A 94 -7.01 -1.73 -3.30
N ALA A 95 -6.94 -2.76 -4.11
CA ALA A 95 -6.85 -4.14 -3.63
C ALA A 95 -5.39 -4.58 -3.74
N SER A 96 -4.86 -5.10 -2.66
CA SER A 96 -3.47 -5.53 -2.59
C SER A 96 -3.40 -7.00 -2.24
N GLN A 97 -2.52 -7.72 -2.92
CA GLN A 97 -2.31 -9.14 -2.71
C GLN A 97 -0.82 -9.40 -2.61
N ILE A 98 -0.42 -10.10 -1.55
CA ILE A 98 0.96 -10.56 -1.44
C ILE A 98 1.06 -11.86 -2.24
N VAL A 99 2.02 -11.90 -3.14
CA VAL A 99 2.32 -13.09 -3.93
C VAL A 99 3.75 -13.53 -3.63
N ASP A 100 3.98 -14.79 -3.81
CA ASP A 100 5.31 -15.37 -3.53
C ASP A 100 6.33 -15.00 -4.61
#